data_7fe119785fa49a40b16dd541f202ac34
#
_entry.id   7fe119785fa49a40b16dd541f202ac34
#
_cell.length_a   1.000
_cell.length_b   1.000
_cell.length_c   1.000
_cell.angle_alpha   90.00
_cell.angle_beta   90.00
_cell.angle_gamma   90.00
#
_symmetry.space_group_name_H-M   'P 1'
#
loop_
_entity.id
_entity.type
_entity.pdbx_description
1 polymer ?
#
loop_
_entity_poly.entity_id
_entity_poly.type
_entity_poly.pdbx_seq_one_letter_code
_entity_poly.pdbx_strand_id
1 'polypeptide(L)'
;DPMRARKTQVLGYVPQSEDVDWQFPVTVRDVVMMGRYGHMGFTRHARAEDIAAVDRALERTHLESFADRQIGQLSGGQKKRAFIARGIAQGASIMLLDEPFAGVDKHSEATITELLRDLAAEGTTIFVVTHDLVALPQLAPETVLLNRRVLMHAPTEVVLEPDNLVQGFGMGVSA
;
A
#
# COMPACT_ATOMS: atom_id res chain seq x y z
N ASP A 1 13.58 15.88 -0.50
CA ASP A 1 14.82 15.09 -0.54
C ASP A 1 14.51 13.64 -0.13
N PRO A 2 14.63 12.65 -1.06
CA PRO A 2 14.30 11.24 -0.80
C PRO A 2 15.10 10.63 0.36
N MET A 3 16.35 11.05 0.54
CA MET A 3 17.20 10.59 1.63
C MET A 3 16.70 11.07 3.00
N ARG A 4 16.12 12.26 3.05
CA ARG A 4 15.54 12.81 4.27
C ARG A 4 14.22 12.11 4.62
N ALA A 5 13.35 11.87 3.63
CA ALA A 5 12.11 11.13 3.80
C ALA A 5 12.35 9.70 4.34
N ARG A 6 13.39 9.04 3.84
CA ARG A 6 13.80 7.72 4.33
C ARG A 6 14.31 7.74 5.78
N LYS A 7 15.04 8.79 6.17
CA LYS A 7 15.53 8.96 7.56
C LYS A 7 14.41 9.29 8.55
N THR A 8 13.38 10.02 8.10
CA THR A 8 12.24 10.42 8.96
C THR A 8 11.11 9.38 8.98
N GLN A 9 11.24 8.28 8.25
CA GLN A 9 10.25 7.20 8.16
C GLN A 9 8.84 7.64 7.73
N VAL A 10 8.76 8.74 7.03
CA VAL A 10 7.52 9.33 6.53
C VAL A 10 6.85 8.46 5.47
N LEU A 11 7.64 7.68 4.71
CA LEU A 11 7.18 6.89 3.57
C LEU A 11 7.07 5.40 3.93
N GLY A 12 5.85 4.87 3.86
CA GLY A 12 5.55 3.44 3.82
C GLY A 12 5.45 2.96 2.38
N TYR A 13 6.02 1.81 2.07
CA TYR A 13 5.95 1.19 0.74
C TYR A 13 5.34 -0.21 0.82
N VAL A 14 4.33 -0.45 0.01
CA VAL A 14 3.68 -1.74 -0.19
C VAL A 14 4.05 -2.25 -1.58
N PRO A 15 4.97 -3.22 -1.69
CA PRO A 15 5.47 -3.70 -2.98
C PRO A 15 4.45 -4.56 -3.71
N GLN A 16 4.68 -4.75 -5.00
CA GLN A 16 4.01 -5.77 -5.78
C GLN A 16 4.35 -7.17 -5.22
N SER A 17 3.39 -8.11 -5.30
CA SER A 17 3.53 -9.43 -4.66
C SER A 17 4.65 -10.28 -5.24
N GLU A 18 5.03 -10.06 -6.48
CA GLU A 18 6.08 -10.80 -7.20
C GLU A 18 7.49 -10.48 -6.69
N ASP A 19 7.67 -9.33 -6.06
CA ASP A 19 8.96 -8.86 -5.53
C ASP A 19 9.28 -9.39 -4.12
N VAL A 20 8.38 -10.20 -3.54
CA VAL A 20 8.51 -10.65 -2.15
C VAL A 20 8.76 -12.15 -2.09
N ASP A 21 9.84 -12.56 -1.41
CA ASP A 21 10.08 -13.96 -1.08
C ASP A 21 9.14 -14.44 0.02
N TRP A 22 8.03 -15.05 -0.39
CA TRP A 22 7.01 -15.58 0.50
C TRP A 22 7.42 -16.87 1.23
N GLN A 23 8.53 -17.48 0.88
CA GLN A 23 9.04 -18.70 1.54
C GLN A 23 9.90 -18.35 2.75
N PHE A 24 10.26 -17.08 2.92
CA PHE A 24 11.02 -16.64 4.07
C PHE A 24 10.23 -16.92 5.37
N PRO A 25 10.80 -17.62 6.37
CA PRO A 25 10.09 -18.13 7.55
C PRO A 25 9.84 -17.03 8.60
N VAL A 26 9.09 -15.98 8.24
CA VAL A 26 8.68 -14.91 9.16
C VAL A 26 7.19 -14.95 9.40
N THR A 27 6.77 -14.56 10.59
CA THR A 27 5.36 -14.41 10.96
C THR A 27 4.79 -13.09 10.43
N VAL A 28 3.46 -12.96 10.42
CA VAL A 28 2.78 -11.70 10.11
C VAL A 28 3.22 -10.61 11.09
N ARG A 29 3.33 -10.93 12.38
CA ARG A 29 3.80 -10.03 13.44
C ARG A 29 5.21 -9.53 13.15
N ASP A 30 6.12 -10.39 12.69
CA ASP A 30 7.49 -10.01 12.34
C ASP A 30 7.51 -9.01 11.19
N VAL A 31 6.70 -9.26 10.13
CA VAL A 31 6.58 -8.34 8.99
C VAL A 31 6.08 -6.96 9.44
N VAL A 32 5.06 -6.92 10.29
CA VAL A 32 4.53 -5.64 10.81
C VAL A 32 5.54 -4.95 11.72
N MET A 33 6.27 -5.73 12.55
CA MET A 33 7.34 -5.22 13.43
C MET A 33 8.50 -4.59 12.65
N MET A 34 8.78 -5.03 11.42
CA MET A 34 9.79 -4.39 10.56
C MET A 34 9.49 -2.89 10.33
N GLY A 35 8.22 -2.48 10.37
CA GLY A 35 7.83 -1.07 10.32
C GLY A 35 8.35 -0.25 11.50
N ARG A 36 8.64 -0.89 12.63
CA ARG A 36 9.15 -0.24 13.84
C ARG A 36 10.67 -0.16 13.91
N TYR A 37 11.41 -0.86 13.03
CA TYR A 37 12.87 -0.93 13.10
C TYR A 37 13.58 0.42 13.09
N GLY A 38 13.01 1.40 12.46
CA GLY A 38 13.60 2.72 12.46
C GLY A 38 13.31 3.54 13.70
N HIS A 39 12.34 3.16 14.52
CA HIS A 39 12.05 3.76 15.83
C HIS A 39 12.87 3.09 16.92
N MET A 40 13.38 1.88 16.68
CA MET A 40 14.22 1.15 17.63
C MET A 40 15.65 1.70 17.58
N GLY A 41 16.31 1.73 18.74
CA GLY A 41 17.71 2.10 18.83
C GLY A 41 18.65 1.07 18.17
N PHE A 42 19.95 1.24 18.38
CA PHE A 42 20.99 0.40 17.77
C PHE A 42 20.82 -1.11 18.08
N THR A 43 20.31 -1.44 19.26
CA THR A 43 20.07 -2.84 19.68
C THR A 43 18.84 -3.47 19.04
N ARG A 44 18.00 -2.70 18.38
CA ARG A 44 16.72 -3.15 17.78
C ARG A 44 15.83 -3.97 18.73
N HIS A 45 15.90 -3.69 20.02
CA HIS A 45 14.99 -4.28 21.02
C HIS A 45 13.65 -3.56 20.95
N ALA A 46 12.58 -4.33 20.69
CA ALA A 46 11.23 -3.81 20.70
C ALA A 46 10.82 -3.36 22.11
N ARG A 47 10.35 -2.14 22.25
CA ARG A 47 9.80 -1.59 23.48
C ARG A 47 8.30 -1.85 23.53
N ALA A 48 7.68 -1.64 24.69
CA ALA A 48 6.24 -1.76 24.85
C ALA A 48 5.45 -0.90 23.84
N GLU A 49 5.96 0.30 23.52
CA GLU A 49 5.37 1.19 22.52
C GLU A 49 5.39 0.60 21.10
N ASP A 50 6.44 -0.13 20.75
CA ASP A 50 6.59 -0.79 19.44
C ASP A 50 5.63 -1.97 19.33
N ILE A 51 5.52 -2.78 20.38
CA ILE A 51 4.58 -3.90 20.46
C ILE A 51 3.15 -3.38 20.35
N ALA A 52 2.79 -2.34 21.10
CA ALA A 52 1.47 -1.74 21.05
C ALA A 52 1.13 -1.13 19.66
N ALA A 53 2.14 -0.57 18.97
CA ALA A 53 1.95 -0.07 17.60
C ALA A 53 1.68 -1.21 16.61
N VAL A 54 2.37 -2.34 16.76
CA VAL A 54 2.15 -3.55 15.95
C VAL A 54 0.75 -4.14 16.21
N ASP A 55 0.36 -4.25 17.48
CA ASP A 55 -0.96 -4.80 17.84
C ASP A 55 -2.10 -3.95 17.25
N ARG A 56 -2.03 -2.62 17.40
CA ARG A 56 -2.99 -1.70 16.76
C ARG A 56 -3.01 -1.82 15.23
N ALA A 57 -1.85 -1.99 14.60
CA ALA A 57 -1.79 -2.15 13.14
C ALA A 57 -2.42 -3.47 12.68
N LEU A 58 -2.20 -4.55 13.41
CA LEU A 58 -2.84 -5.85 13.17
C LEU A 58 -4.36 -5.76 13.32
N GLU A 59 -4.85 -5.13 14.38
CA GLU A 59 -6.27 -4.89 14.63
C GLU A 59 -6.91 -4.11 13.48
N ARG A 60 -6.31 -3.00 13.07
CA ARG A 60 -6.83 -2.17 11.97
C ARG A 60 -6.90 -2.89 10.63
N THR A 61 -6.07 -3.90 10.43
CA THR A 61 -6.02 -4.68 9.20
C THR A 61 -6.74 -6.03 9.30
N HIS A 62 -7.40 -6.32 10.43
CA HIS A 62 -8.07 -7.58 10.73
C HIS A 62 -7.14 -8.80 10.55
N LEU A 63 -5.94 -8.70 11.12
CA LEU A 63 -4.91 -9.74 11.06
C LEU A 63 -4.49 -10.27 12.44
N GLU A 64 -5.19 -9.92 13.53
CA GLU A 64 -4.85 -10.33 14.89
C GLU A 64 -4.77 -11.86 15.03
N SER A 65 -5.77 -12.55 14.49
CA SER A 65 -5.85 -14.02 14.53
C SER A 65 -4.80 -14.73 13.64
N PHE A 66 -4.11 -13.96 12.81
CA PHE A 66 -3.05 -14.44 11.91
C PHE A 66 -1.66 -14.00 12.36
N ALA A 67 -1.53 -13.26 13.47
CA ALA A 67 -0.29 -12.61 13.89
C ALA A 67 0.91 -13.58 13.93
N ASP A 68 0.71 -14.77 14.47
CA ASP A 68 1.77 -15.78 14.65
C ASP A 68 1.86 -16.77 13.48
N ARG A 69 1.03 -16.58 12.44
CA ARG A 69 1.07 -17.41 11.22
C ARG A 69 2.20 -16.96 10.30
N GLN A 70 2.85 -17.89 9.62
CA GLN A 70 3.84 -17.55 8.60
C GLN A 70 3.20 -16.76 7.45
N ILE A 71 3.88 -15.70 7.00
CA ILE A 71 3.38 -14.82 5.94
C ILE A 71 3.07 -15.57 4.64
N GLY A 72 3.85 -16.60 4.32
CA GLY A 72 3.66 -17.44 3.14
C GLY A 72 2.34 -18.20 3.11
N GLN A 73 1.74 -18.48 4.28
CA GLN A 73 0.50 -19.23 4.43
C GLN A 73 -0.77 -18.36 4.28
N LEU A 74 -0.62 -17.07 4.09
CA LEU A 74 -1.72 -16.12 3.96
C LEU A 74 -2.24 -16.08 2.51
N SER A 75 -3.54 -15.74 2.35
CA SER A 75 -4.11 -15.40 1.04
C SER A 75 -3.46 -14.12 0.47
N GLY A 76 -3.61 -13.87 -0.83
CA GLY A 76 -3.09 -12.67 -1.49
C GLY A 76 -3.55 -11.39 -0.80
N GLY A 77 -4.85 -11.26 -0.50
CA GLY A 77 -5.41 -10.11 0.20
C GLY A 77 -4.90 -9.96 1.63
N GLN A 78 -4.73 -11.07 2.37
CA GLN A 78 -4.13 -11.03 3.71
C GLN A 78 -2.65 -10.57 3.66
N LYS A 79 -1.88 -11.04 2.70
CA LYS A 79 -0.50 -10.59 2.46
C LYS A 79 -0.42 -9.10 2.22
N LYS A 80 -1.27 -8.57 1.33
CA LYS A 80 -1.33 -7.13 1.06
C LYS A 80 -1.67 -6.34 2.33
N ARG A 81 -2.65 -6.78 3.10
CA ARG A 81 -3.01 -6.15 4.38
C ARG A 81 -1.86 -6.18 5.39
N ALA A 82 -1.05 -7.24 5.44
CA ALA A 82 0.12 -7.30 6.32
C ALA A 82 1.18 -6.24 5.96
N PHE A 83 1.40 -5.95 4.68
CA PHE A 83 2.29 -4.87 4.25
C PHE A 83 1.70 -3.48 4.53
N ILE A 84 0.38 -3.31 4.41
CA ILE A 84 -0.30 -2.07 4.84
C ILE A 84 -0.15 -1.90 6.35
N ALA A 85 -0.37 -2.96 7.14
CA ALA A 85 -0.16 -2.96 8.60
C ALA A 85 1.27 -2.54 8.99
N ARG A 86 2.27 -2.99 8.23
CA ARG A 86 3.66 -2.55 8.42
C ARG A 86 3.81 -1.03 8.25
N GLY A 87 3.17 -0.44 7.23
CA GLY A 87 3.15 1.01 7.01
C GLY A 87 2.43 1.76 8.14
N ILE A 88 1.32 1.21 8.63
CA ILE A 88 0.57 1.76 9.79
C ILE A 88 1.44 1.71 11.04
N ALA A 89 2.06 0.57 11.36
CA ALA A 89 2.95 0.42 12.50
C ALA A 89 4.15 1.37 12.45
N GLN A 90 4.66 1.65 11.24
CA GLN A 90 5.71 2.62 11.00
C GLN A 90 5.27 4.06 11.36
N GLY A 91 3.97 4.36 11.35
CA GLY A 91 3.46 5.72 11.46
C GLY A 91 3.71 6.53 10.19
N ALA A 92 3.70 5.89 9.03
CA ALA A 92 3.94 6.54 7.75
C ALA A 92 2.84 7.57 7.46
N SER A 93 3.22 8.81 7.16
CA SER A 93 2.28 9.86 6.72
C SER A 93 2.05 9.85 5.20
N ILE A 94 2.86 9.09 4.46
CA ILE A 94 2.71 8.86 3.03
C ILE A 94 2.82 7.35 2.80
N MET A 95 1.86 6.76 2.09
CA MET A 95 1.92 5.35 1.69
C MET A 95 1.92 5.26 0.16
N LEU A 96 2.89 4.52 -0.36
CA LEU A 96 2.98 4.17 -1.78
C LEU A 96 2.65 2.69 -1.93
N LEU A 97 1.59 2.38 -2.68
CA LEU A 97 1.15 1.02 -2.94
C LEU A 97 1.32 0.71 -4.44
N ASP A 98 2.02 -0.38 -4.70
CA ASP A 98 2.27 -0.85 -6.07
C ASP A 98 1.39 -2.06 -6.36
N GLU A 99 0.43 -1.92 -7.28
CA GLU A 99 -0.56 -2.93 -7.66
C GLU A 99 -1.21 -3.62 -6.43
N PRO A 100 -1.85 -2.87 -5.51
CA PRO A 100 -2.33 -3.45 -4.26
C PRO A 100 -3.44 -4.48 -4.45
N PHE A 101 -4.11 -4.51 -5.60
CA PHE A 101 -5.22 -5.41 -5.90
C PHE A 101 -4.83 -6.59 -6.80
N ALA A 102 -3.60 -6.62 -7.32
CA ALA A 102 -3.15 -7.72 -8.18
C ALA A 102 -3.20 -9.07 -7.44
N GLY A 103 -3.93 -10.04 -8.01
CA GLY A 103 -4.08 -11.37 -7.41
C GLY A 103 -4.96 -11.44 -6.16
N VAL A 104 -5.79 -10.43 -5.93
CA VAL A 104 -6.69 -10.31 -4.77
C VAL A 104 -8.13 -10.58 -5.22
N ASP A 105 -8.89 -11.32 -4.39
CA ASP A 105 -10.33 -11.52 -4.63
C ASP A 105 -11.14 -10.24 -4.34
N LYS A 106 -12.35 -10.16 -4.90
CA LYS A 106 -13.21 -8.97 -4.79
C LYS A 106 -13.58 -8.57 -3.37
N HIS A 107 -13.73 -9.53 -2.46
CA HIS A 107 -14.02 -9.23 -1.06
C HIS A 107 -12.81 -8.58 -0.37
N SER A 108 -11.63 -9.17 -0.57
CA SER A 108 -10.38 -8.62 -0.05
C SER A 108 -10.05 -7.26 -0.66
N GLU A 109 -10.34 -7.04 -1.96
CA GLU A 109 -10.19 -5.74 -2.63
C GLU A 109 -11.05 -4.66 -1.96
N ALA A 110 -12.33 -4.96 -1.68
CA ALA A 110 -13.23 -4.05 -0.98
C ALA A 110 -12.70 -3.69 0.42
N THR A 111 -12.24 -4.69 1.17
CA THR A 111 -11.66 -4.49 2.51
C THR A 111 -10.40 -3.60 2.46
N ILE A 112 -9.52 -3.81 1.47
CA ILE A 112 -8.32 -2.99 1.30
C ILE A 112 -8.71 -1.56 0.91
N THR A 113 -9.68 -1.39 0.01
CA THR A 113 -10.15 -0.07 -0.43
C THR A 113 -10.72 0.74 0.74
N GLU A 114 -11.54 0.12 1.58
CA GLU A 114 -12.10 0.74 2.78
C GLU A 114 -10.99 1.17 3.74
N LEU A 115 -10.04 0.27 4.04
CA LEU A 115 -8.89 0.57 4.89
C LEU A 115 -8.07 1.76 4.36
N LEU A 116 -7.82 1.84 3.05
CA LEU A 116 -7.07 2.94 2.46
C LEU A 116 -7.84 4.27 2.55
N ARG A 117 -9.17 4.25 2.38
CA ARG A 117 -10.01 5.42 2.58
C ARG A 117 -9.98 5.93 4.02
N ASP A 118 -10.07 5.04 4.99
CA ASP A 118 -10.00 5.39 6.41
C ASP A 118 -8.65 6.03 6.75
N LEU A 119 -7.56 5.45 6.26
CA LEU A 119 -6.22 6.02 6.43
C LEU A 119 -6.10 7.40 5.79
N ALA A 120 -6.68 7.60 4.61
CA ALA A 120 -6.69 8.91 3.93
C ALA A 120 -7.53 9.93 4.70
N ALA A 121 -8.69 9.55 5.22
CA ALA A 121 -9.54 10.40 6.05
C ALA A 121 -8.86 10.83 7.36
N GLU A 122 -7.96 10.01 7.90
CA GLU A 122 -7.13 10.31 9.07
C GLU A 122 -5.89 11.16 8.74
N GLY A 123 -5.69 11.53 7.47
CA GLY A 123 -4.62 12.43 7.04
C GLY A 123 -3.38 11.73 6.48
N THR A 124 -3.41 10.41 6.24
CA THR A 124 -2.34 9.73 5.50
C THR A 124 -2.48 10.02 4.02
N THR A 125 -1.41 10.47 3.37
CA THR A 125 -1.39 10.63 1.91
C THR A 125 -1.18 9.26 1.25
N ILE A 126 -2.12 8.83 0.41
CA ILE A 126 -2.09 7.53 -0.25
C ILE A 126 -1.79 7.72 -1.74
N PHE A 127 -0.75 7.06 -2.24
CA PHE A 127 -0.47 6.92 -3.66
C PHE A 127 -0.65 5.45 -4.07
N VAL A 128 -1.50 5.21 -5.05
CA VAL A 128 -1.70 3.88 -5.62
C VAL A 128 -1.23 3.90 -7.06
N VAL A 129 -0.33 2.98 -7.41
CA VAL A 129 0.03 2.69 -8.80
C VAL A 129 -0.79 1.48 -9.22
N THR A 130 -1.56 1.62 -10.28
CA THR A 130 -2.38 0.53 -10.82
C THR A 130 -2.63 0.71 -12.32
N HIS A 131 -2.88 -0.38 -13.00
CA HIS A 131 -3.37 -0.41 -14.37
C HIS A 131 -4.87 -0.74 -14.45
N ASP A 132 -5.54 -0.98 -13.32
CA ASP A 132 -6.98 -1.23 -13.26
C ASP A 132 -7.75 0.10 -13.26
N LEU A 133 -8.13 0.53 -14.47
CA LEU A 133 -8.88 1.77 -14.66
C LEU A 133 -10.31 1.69 -14.10
N VAL A 134 -10.87 0.49 -13.97
CA VAL A 134 -12.24 0.29 -13.47
C VAL A 134 -12.34 0.58 -11.97
N ALA A 135 -11.29 0.28 -11.22
CA ALA A 135 -11.25 0.52 -9.78
C ALA A 135 -11.02 2.00 -9.40
N LEU A 136 -10.42 2.80 -10.30
CA LEU A 136 -9.98 4.18 -10.02
C LEU A 136 -11.06 5.11 -9.46
N PRO A 137 -12.31 5.17 -10.01
CA PRO A 137 -13.34 6.09 -9.49
C PRO A 137 -13.72 5.84 -8.04
N GLN A 138 -13.59 4.58 -7.60
CA GLN A 138 -13.86 4.20 -6.22
C GLN A 138 -12.65 4.36 -5.30
N LEU A 139 -11.44 4.42 -5.86
CA LEU A 139 -10.19 4.39 -5.14
C LEU A 139 -9.64 5.78 -4.83
N ALA A 140 -9.65 6.67 -5.81
CA ALA A 140 -9.01 7.97 -5.70
C ALA A 140 -9.80 9.08 -6.41
N PRO A 141 -9.92 10.27 -5.78
CA PRO A 141 -10.57 11.42 -6.40
C PRO A 141 -9.73 12.06 -7.51
N GLU A 142 -8.41 11.89 -7.45
CA GLU A 142 -7.45 12.44 -8.41
C GLU A 142 -6.56 11.35 -8.97
N THR A 143 -6.24 11.45 -10.26
CA THR A 143 -5.40 10.49 -10.98
C THR A 143 -4.30 11.20 -11.75
N VAL A 144 -3.12 10.60 -11.74
CA VAL A 144 -1.99 11.00 -12.56
C VAL A 144 -1.80 9.99 -13.68
N LEU A 145 -1.97 10.41 -14.93
CA LEU A 145 -1.66 9.58 -16.10
C LEU A 145 -0.17 9.70 -16.42
N LEU A 146 0.52 8.57 -16.36
CA LEU A 146 1.96 8.49 -16.49
C LEU A 146 2.37 7.60 -17.67
N ASN A 147 3.17 8.15 -18.58
CA ASN A 147 3.86 7.38 -19.63
C ASN A 147 5.26 7.97 -19.83
N ARG A 148 6.27 7.44 -19.12
CA ARG A 148 7.65 7.97 -19.02
C ARG A 148 7.72 9.42 -18.50
N ARG A 149 6.68 10.20 -18.67
CA ARG A 149 6.47 11.55 -18.15
C ARG A 149 5.03 11.68 -17.69
N VAL A 150 4.78 12.63 -16.80
CA VAL A 150 3.40 12.98 -16.44
C VAL A 150 2.73 13.57 -17.67
N LEU A 151 1.65 12.94 -18.13
CA LEU A 151 0.84 13.41 -19.25
C LEU A 151 -0.30 14.30 -18.77
N MET A 152 -0.93 13.89 -17.66
CA MET A 152 -2.06 14.59 -17.08
C MET A 152 -2.09 14.35 -15.56
N HIS A 153 -2.56 15.35 -14.82
CA HIS A 153 -2.98 15.25 -13.42
C HIS A 153 -4.31 15.99 -13.31
N ALA A 154 -5.38 15.26 -13.01
CA ALA A 154 -6.74 15.82 -12.98
C ALA A 154 -7.65 14.94 -12.11
N PRO A 155 -8.90 15.40 -11.82
CA PRO A 155 -9.92 14.54 -11.25
C PRO A 155 -10.03 13.22 -12.04
N THR A 156 -10.24 12.13 -11.33
CA THR A 156 -10.24 10.77 -11.92
C THR A 156 -11.22 10.65 -13.09
N GLU A 157 -12.40 11.25 -12.98
CA GLU A 157 -13.42 11.23 -14.04
C GLU A 157 -12.90 11.85 -15.35
N VAL A 158 -12.14 12.96 -15.23
CA VAL A 158 -11.55 13.64 -16.41
C VAL A 158 -10.46 12.78 -17.04
N VAL A 159 -9.59 12.17 -16.22
CA VAL A 159 -8.51 11.32 -16.74
C VAL A 159 -9.06 10.09 -17.46
N LEU A 160 -10.21 9.57 -17.01
CA LEU A 160 -10.86 8.40 -17.61
C LEU A 160 -11.67 8.68 -18.88
N GLU A 161 -11.77 9.94 -19.32
CA GLU A 161 -12.38 10.27 -20.59
C GLU A 161 -11.63 9.55 -21.74
N PRO A 162 -12.34 8.96 -22.71
CA PRO A 162 -11.73 8.16 -23.77
C PRO A 162 -10.59 8.87 -24.52
N ASP A 163 -10.77 10.16 -24.83
CA ASP A 163 -9.78 10.94 -25.57
C ASP A 163 -8.47 11.11 -24.79
N ASN A 164 -8.54 11.26 -23.47
CA ASN A 164 -7.39 11.39 -22.58
C ASN A 164 -6.65 10.04 -22.45
N LEU A 165 -7.36 8.93 -22.38
CA LEU A 165 -6.78 7.59 -22.35
C LEU A 165 -6.10 7.23 -23.67
N VAL A 166 -6.67 7.60 -24.81
CA VAL A 166 -6.06 7.40 -26.14
C VAL A 166 -4.71 8.11 -26.22
N GLN A 167 -4.61 9.35 -25.74
CA GLN A 167 -3.35 10.07 -25.68
C GLN A 167 -2.33 9.40 -24.73
N GLY A 168 -2.80 8.86 -23.61
CA GLY A 168 -1.95 8.24 -22.59
C GLY A 168 -1.36 6.90 -23.03
N PHE A 169 -2.17 6.05 -23.60
CA PHE A 169 -1.78 4.68 -23.98
C PHE A 169 -1.23 4.57 -25.41
N GLY A 170 -1.18 5.67 -26.16
CA GLY A 170 -0.63 5.65 -27.52
C GLY A 170 -1.46 4.82 -28.49
N MET A 171 -2.73 4.58 -28.18
CA MET A 171 -3.68 3.99 -29.14
C MET A 171 -4.09 5.06 -30.13
N GLY A 172 -3.11 5.54 -30.90
CA GLY A 172 -3.39 6.37 -32.06
C GLY A 172 -4.26 5.56 -33.00
N VAL A 173 -5.49 6.00 -33.23
CA VAL A 173 -6.28 5.58 -34.37
C VAL A 173 -5.45 5.94 -35.61
N SER A 174 -4.79 4.94 -36.19
CA SER A 174 -4.24 5.09 -37.54
C SER A 174 -5.42 5.37 -38.44
N ALA A 175 -5.54 6.63 -38.85
CA ALA A 175 -6.47 7.03 -39.91
C ALA A 175 -5.95 6.52 -41.24
#